data_d6cc49a6d0818157f92fa3f5636480c3
#
_entry.id   d6cc49a6d0818157f92fa3f5636480c3
#
_cell.length_a   1.000
_cell.length_b   1.000
_cell.length_c   1.000
_cell.angle_alpha   90.00
_cell.angle_beta   90.00
_cell.angle_gamma   90.00
#
_symmetry.space_group_name_H-M   'P 1'
#
loop_
_entity.id
_entity.type
_entity.pdbx_description
1 polymer ?
#
loop_
_entity_poly.entity_id
_entity_poly.type
_entity_poly.pdbx_seq_one_letter_code
_entity_poly.pdbx_strand_id
1 'polypeptide(L)'
;MDIYKTYQHNPPHWFVSNAIYMVTGSTLSKEPLLDTEEKRINFCETLIERTTVLGWALHAWVVLKNHYHFIAQSPENALSLKLLIQGVHSISAKFINQIDGTPGRRIWYNYWDTCLQTENAYYTRLNYVILNPVKHGLVQSPEDYPFSSYKYFIENSESDFQKMVLSQEIDDLQIPDEF
;
A
#
# COMPACT_ATOMS: atom_id res chain seq x y z
N MET A 1 3.29 29.62 -0.77
CA MET A 1 2.23 29.26 -1.74
C MET A 1 1.94 27.77 -1.50
N ASP A 2 0.88 27.51 -0.71
CA ASP A 2 0.54 26.14 -0.30
C ASP A 2 0.06 25.34 -1.51
N ILE A 3 0.86 24.34 -1.92
CA ILE A 3 0.58 23.45 -3.04
C ILE A 3 -0.35 22.28 -2.63
N TYR A 4 -0.69 22.18 -1.34
CA TYR A 4 -1.53 21.10 -0.81
C TYR A 4 -2.99 21.51 -0.75
N LYS A 5 -3.72 21.26 -1.85
CA LYS A 5 -5.19 21.22 -1.80
C LYS A 5 -5.61 19.81 -1.41
N THR A 6 -6.21 19.67 -0.24
CA THR A 6 -6.89 18.42 0.17
C THR A 6 -8.15 18.24 -0.67
N TYR A 7 -8.15 17.26 -1.56
CA TYR A 7 -9.32 16.86 -2.35
C TYR A 7 -10.01 15.69 -1.64
N GLN A 8 -11.23 15.90 -1.16
CA GLN A 8 -11.95 14.90 -0.35
C GLN A 8 -12.44 13.66 -1.14
N HIS A 9 -12.57 13.70 -2.47
CA HIS A 9 -13.20 12.60 -3.22
C HIS A 9 -12.51 12.18 -4.53
N ASN A 10 -11.55 12.94 -5.05
CA ASN A 10 -10.83 12.56 -6.27
C ASN A 10 -9.57 13.43 -6.44
N PRO A 11 -8.45 13.13 -5.77
CA PRO A 11 -7.23 13.90 -5.93
C PRO A 11 -6.72 13.78 -7.37
N PRO A 12 -6.17 14.86 -7.97
CA PRO A 12 -5.51 14.75 -9.26
C PRO A 12 -4.29 13.84 -9.14
N HIS A 13 -4.22 12.81 -9.95
CA HIS A 13 -3.08 11.92 -10.02
C HIS A 13 -1.93 12.61 -10.79
N TRP A 14 -0.80 12.77 -10.13
CA TRP A 14 0.42 13.30 -10.75
C TRP A 14 1.32 12.14 -11.17
N PHE A 15 1.42 11.93 -12.48
CA PHE A 15 2.21 10.84 -13.03
C PHE A 15 3.60 11.34 -13.41
N VAL A 16 4.58 11.13 -12.53
CA VAL A 16 5.98 11.46 -12.75
C VAL A 16 6.77 10.17 -12.95
N SER A 17 7.51 10.10 -14.05
CA SER A 17 8.36 8.95 -14.41
C SER A 17 9.49 8.77 -13.40
N ASN A 18 9.85 7.53 -13.10
CA ASN A 18 10.91 7.15 -12.16
C ASN A 18 10.76 7.74 -10.75
N ALA A 19 9.55 8.17 -10.39
CA ALA A 19 9.26 8.70 -9.06
C ALA A 19 8.68 7.62 -8.14
N ILE A 20 8.83 7.84 -6.83
CA ILE A 20 8.32 6.93 -5.80
C ILE A 20 6.93 7.40 -5.40
N TYR A 21 6.00 6.47 -5.32
CA TYR A 21 4.61 6.69 -4.90
C TYR A 21 4.28 5.85 -3.68
N MET A 22 3.56 6.45 -2.75
CA MET A 22 2.78 5.72 -1.77
C MET A 22 1.34 5.64 -2.24
N VAL A 23 0.77 4.45 -2.21
CA VAL A 23 -0.63 4.19 -2.56
C VAL A 23 -1.36 3.62 -1.35
N THR A 24 -2.55 4.13 -1.10
CA THR A 24 -3.49 3.63 -0.10
C THR A 24 -4.81 3.30 -0.77
N GLY A 25 -5.32 2.10 -0.57
CA GLY A 25 -6.65 1.73 -1.05
C GLY A 25 -7.48 1.05 0.03
N SER A 26 -8.78 1.28 0.02
CA SER A 26 -9.70 0.71 1.01
C SER A 26 -10.83 -0.07 0.37
N THR A 27 -11.37 -1.01 1.14
CA THR A 27 -12.62 -1.69 0.79
C THR A 27 -13.80 -0.73 0.82
N LEU A 28 -14.88 -1.10 0.16
CA LEU A 28 -16.13 -0.34 0.17
C LEU A 28 -16.67 -0.25 1.61
N SER A 29 -17.04 0.96 2.03
CA SER A 29 -17.55 1.24 3.39
C SER A 29 -16.63 0.80 4.53
N LYS A 30 -15.33 0.60 4.23
CA LYS A 30 -14.31 0.13 5.18
C LYS A 30 -14.63 -1.24 5.82
N GLU A 31 -15.45 -2.04 5.16
CA GLU A 31 -15.81 -3.38 5.62
C GLU A 31 -14.57 -4.30 5.58
N PRO A 32 -14.40 -5.20 6.56
CA PRO A 32 -13.23 -6.09 6.65
C PRO A 32 -13.30 -7.24 5.66
N LEU A 33 -13.35 -6.93 4.35
CA LEU A 33 -13.54 -7.92 3.26
C LEU A 33 -12.29 -8.78 2.98
N LEU A 34 -11.13 -8.40 3.53
CA LEU A 34 -9.89 -9.19 3.53
C LEU A 34 -9.71 -9.93 4.88
N ASP A 35 -10.79 -10.45 5.46
CA ASP A 35 -10.87 -10.99 6.81
C ASP A 35 -10.09 -12.30 7.01
N THR A 36 -9.90 -13.12 5.96
CA THR A 36 -9.14 -14.37 6.01
C THR A 36 -7.70 -14.19 5.56
N GLU A 37 -6.81 -15.09 6.01
CA GLU A 37 -5.40 -15.12 5.56
C GLU A 37 -5.30 -15.35 4.06
N GLU A 38 -6.08 -16.27 3.52
CA GLU A 38 -6.10 -16.62 2.11
C GLU A 38 -6.39 -15.39 1.22
N LYS A 39 -7.35 -14.53 1.61
CA LYS A 39 -7.67 -13.30 0.89
C LYS A 39 -6.52 -12.30 0.91
N ARG A 40 -5.84 -12.15 2.06
CA ARG A 40 -4.68 -11.26 2.18
C ARG A 40 -3.47 -11.79 1.42
N ILE A 41 -3.21 -13.09 1.46
CA ILE A 41 -2.16 -13.75 0.66
C ILE A 41 -2.40 -13.50 -0.83
N ASN A 42 -3.62 -13.79 -1.33
CA ASN A 42 -3.97 -13.54 -2.73
C ASN A 42 -3.75 -12.09 -3.14
N PHE A 43 -4.10 -11.12 -2.27
CA PHE A 43 -3.84 -9.72 -2.55
C PHE A 43 -2.34 -9.41 -2.64
N CYS A 44 -1.52 -9.89 -1.68
CA CYS A 44 -0.07 -9.70 -1.69
C CYS A 44 0.57 -10.28 -2.97
N GLU A 45 0.23 -11.52 -3.32
CA GLU A 45 0.73 -12.19 -4.53
C GLU A 45 0.33 -11.42 -5.79
N THR A 46 -0.93 -11.00 -5.88
CA THR A 46 -1.44 -10.20 -7.01
C THR A 46 -0.70 -8.86 -7.11
N LEU A 47 -0.45 -8.17 -6.00
CA LEU A 47 0.30 -6.91 -5.99
C LEU A 47 1.72 -7.10 -6.51
N ILE A 48 2.43 -8.11 -6.01
CA ILE A 48 3.81 -8.44 -6.43
C ILE A 48 3.85 -8.80 -7.92
N GLU A 49 2.94 -9.65 -8.39
CA GLU A 49 2.85 -10.02 -9.80
C GLU A 49 2.59 -8.81 -10.70
N ARG A 50 1.59 -7.99 -10.35
CA ARG A 50 1.18 -6.84 -11.16
C ARG A 50 2.25 -5.74 -11.20
N THR A 51 2.93 -5.48 -10.09
CA THR A 51 4.07 -4.55 -10.08
C THR A 51 5.18 -5.04 -10.99
N THR A 52 5.54 -6.33 -10.91
CA THR A 52 6.57 -6.94 -11.75
C THR A 52 6.22 -6.85 -13.23
N VAL A 53 5.01 -7.24 -13.63
CA VAL A 53 4.55 -7.23 -15.03
C VAL A 53 4.56 -5.82 -15.64
N LEU A 54 4.23 -4.80 -14.84
CA LEU A 54 4.17 -3.41 -15.29
C LEU A 54 5.48 -2.64 -15.08
N GLY A 55 6.54 -3.30 -14.60
CA GLY A 55 7.86 -2.71 -14.40
C GLY A 55 7.96 -1.76 -13.21
N TRP A 56 7.03 -1.82 -12.25
CA TRP A 56 7.10 -1.08 -11.00
C TRP A 56 8.03 -1.77 -10.00
N ALA A 57 8.95 -1.04 -9.39
CA ALA A 57 9.78 -1.56 -8.31
C ALA A 57 9.05 -1.41 -6.97
N LEU A 58 8.57 -2.51 -6.41
CA LEU A 58 7.85 -2.53 -5.14
C LEU A 58 8.85 -2.46 -3.97
N HIS A 59 8.75 -1.40 -3.15
CA HIS A 59 9.65 -1.16 -2.03
C HIS A 59 9.09 -1.66 -0.70
N ALA A 60 7.81 -1.44 -0.47
CA ALA A 60 7.14 -1.89 0.76
C ALA A 60 5.65 -2.08 0.52
N TRP A 61 5.03 -2.94 1.32
CA TRP A 61 3.58 -3.13 1.36
C TRP A 61 3.09 -3.64 2.71
N VAL A 62 1.82 -3.39 2.98
CA VAL A 62 1.05 -3.99 4.07
C VAL A 62 -0.40 -4.14 3.63
N VAL A 63 -1.01 -5.28 3.95
CA VAL A 63 -2.39 -5.60 3.62
C VAL A 63 -3.16 -5.93 4.89
N LEU A 64 -4.14 -5.10 5.23
CA LEU A 64 -4.98 -5.25 6.40
C LEU A 64 -6.36 -5.82 6.01
N LYS A 65 -7.27 -5.94 6.97
CA LYS A 65 -8.59 -6.53 6.72
C LYS A 65 -9.49 -5.69 5.81
N ASN A 66 -9.28 -4.37 5.78
CA ASN A 66 -10.16 -3.42 5.07
C ASN A 66 -9.41 -2.36 4.25
N HIS A 67 -8.09 -2.37 4.24
CA HIS A 67 -7.28 -1.45 3.45
C HIS A 67 -5.87 -2.02 3.21
N TYR A 68 -5.12 -1.35 2.38
CA TYR A 68 -3.71 -1.66 2.13
C TYR A 68 -2.92 -0.38 1.89
N HIS A 69 -1.62 -0.47 2.13
CA HIS A 69 -0.64 0.52 1.70
C HIS A 69 0.47 -0.18 0.91
N PHE A 70 1.01 0.51 -0.07
CA PHE A 70 2.29 0.11 -0.66
C PHE A 70 3.09 1.33 -1.12
N ILE A 71 4.39 1.15 -1.23
CA ILE A 71 5.33 2.11 -1.81
C ILE A 71 6.01 1.43 -2.99
N ALA A 72 5.99 2.09 -4.15
CA ALA A 72 6.64 1.59 -5.33
C ALA A 72 7.20 2.73 -6.18
N GLN A 73 8.33 2.45 -6.86
CA GLN A 73 8.90 3.35 -7.85
C GLN A 73 8.33 3.05 -9.22
N SER A 74 7.90 4.11 -9.91
CA SER A 74 7.33 3.98 -11.26
C SER A 74 8.41 3.67 -12.29
N PRO A 75 8.05 2.93 -13.35
CA PRO A 75 8.85 2.86 -14.56
C PRO A 75 8.82 4.22 -15.29
N GLU A 76 9.46 4.28 -16.48
CA GLU A 76 9.41 5.45 -17.34
C GLU A 76 7.95 5.88 -17.65
N ASN A 77 7.03 4.93 -17.82
CA ASN A 77 5.61 5.19 -18.01
C ASN A 77 4.83 5.11 -16.67
N ALA A 78 4.82 6.20 -15.90
CA ALA A 78 4.07 6.30 -14.65
C ALA A 78 2.53 6.25 -14.81
N LEU A 79 1.99 6.50 -16.01
CA LEU A 79 0.56 6.36 -16.32
C LEU A 79 0.05 4.93 -16.08
N SER A 80 0.96 3.95 -16.04
CA SER A 80 0.64 2.55 -15.72
C SER A 80 0.15 2.34 -14.29
N LEU A 81 0.25 3.34 -13.37
CA LEU A 81 -0.28 3.24 -12.00
C LEU A 81 -1.77 2.87 -12.00
N LYS A 82 -2.56 3.55 -12.83
CA LYS A 82 -3.99 3.24 -12.96
C LYS A 82 -4.23 1.79 -13.38
N LEU A 83 -3.46 1.29 -14.35
CA LEU A 83 -3.56 -0.10 -14.81
C LEU A 83 -3.12 -1.09 -13.73
N LEU A 84 -2.09 -0.74 -12.95
CA LEU A 84 -1.63 -1.52 -11.81
C LEU A 84 -2.76 -1.69 -10.80
N ILE A 85 -3.35 -0.59 -10.33
CA ILE A 85 -4.41 -0.63 -9.31
C ILE A 85 -5.67 -1.33 -9.84
N GLN A 86 -6.09 -1.04 -11.07
CA GLN A 86 -7.23 -1.72 -11.69
C GLN A 86 -7.02 -3.23 -11.78
N GLY A 87 -5.81 -3.67 -12.13
CA GLY A 87 -5.45 -5.08 -12.18
C GLY A 87 -5.53 -5.73 -10.80
N VAL A 88 -4.88 -5.14 -9.80
CA VAL A 88 -4.90 -5.64 -8.41
C VAL A 88 -6.32 -5.70 -7.87
N HIS A 89 -7.10 -4.64 -8.03
CA HIS A 89 -8.48 -4.58 -7.54
C HIS A 89 -9.40 -5.58 -8.26
N SER A 90 -9.27 -5.73 -9.58
CA SER A 90 -10.12 -6.66 -10.34
C SER A 90 -9.86 -8.12 -10.00
N ILE A 91 -8.58 -8.51 -9.90
CA ILE A 91 -8.20 -9.89 -9.61
C ILE A 91 -8.58 -10.26 -8.18
N SER A 92 -8.18 -9.44 -7.21
CA SER A 92 -8.49 -9.69 -5.80
C SER A 92 -10.01 -9.65 -5.50
N ALA A 93 -10.77 -8.75 -6.14
CA ALA A 93 -12.22 -8.72 -5.97
C ALA A 93 -12.91 -9.98 -6.49
N LYS A 94 -12.46 -10.52 -7.62
CA LYS A 94 -12.98 -11.80 -8.13
C LYS A 94 -12.70 -12.94 -7.16
N PHE A 95 -11.47 -13.01 -6.64
CA PHE A 95 -11.06 -14.03 -5.68
C PHE A 95 -11.87 -13.94 -4.38
N ILE A 96 -11.95 -12.75 -3.77
CA ILE A 96 -12.73 -12.51 -2.54
C ILE A 96 -14.19 -12.91 -2.73
N ASN A 97 -14.81 -12.50 -3.84
CA ASN A 97 -16.20 -12.82 -4.13
C ASN A 97 -16.43 -14.31 -4.38
N GLN A 98 -15.45 -15.00 -4.94
CA GLN A 98 -15.51 -16.46 -5.10
C GLN A 98 -15.48 -17.16 -3.75
N ILE A 99 -14.55 -16.77 -2.84
CA ILE A 99 -14.48 -17.33 -1.49
C ILE A 99 -15.77 -17.09 -0.71
N ASP A 100 -16.33 -15.89 -0.81
CA ASP A 100 -17.53 -15.51 -0.06
C ASP A 100 -18.85 -15.96 -0.71
N GLY A 101 -18.80 -16.54 -1.90
CA GLY A 101 -20.01 -16.92 -2.64
C GLY A 101 -20.89 -15.73 -3.05
N THR A 102 -20.32 -14.55 -3.26
CA THR A 102 -21.02 -13.28 -3.55
C THR A 102 -20.57 -12.68 -4.89
N PRO A 103 -20.82 -13.33 -6.03
CA PRO A 103 -20.34 -12.85 -7.32
C PRO A 103 -20.92 -11.46 -7.65
N GLY A 104 -20.02 -10.58 -8.15
CA GLY A 104 -20.42 -9.23 -8.58
C GLY A 104 -20.50 -8.18 -7.45
N ARG A 105 -20.28 -8.55 -6.18
CA ARG A 105 -20.18 -7.58 -5.09
C ARG A 105 -18.99 -6.65 -5.32
N ARG A 106 -19.20 -5.35 -5.12
CA ARG A 106 -18.12 -4.37 -5.14
C ARG A 106 -17.27 -4.51 -3.88
N ILE A 107 -15.97 -4.75 -4.04
CA ILE A 107 -15.02 -4.92 -2.93
C ILE A 107 -14.32 -3.59 -2.64
N TRP A 108 -13.75 -2.95 -3.65
CA TRP A 108 -12.91 -1.78 -3.50
C TRP A 108 -13.71 -0.48 -3.61
N TYR A 109 -13.34 0.49 -2.75
CA TYR A 109 -13.89 1.84 -2.83
C TYR A 109 -13.05 2.66 -3.82
N ASN A 110 -12.03 3.33 -3.34
CA ASN A 110 -11.13 4.16 -4.11
C ASN A 110 -9.70 3.97 -3.61
N TYR A 111 -8.74 4.56 -4.30
CA TYR A 111 -7.36 4.64 -3.84
C TYR A 111 -6.88 6.09 -3.89
N TRP A 112 -5.86 6.37 -3.08
CA TRP A 112 -5.12 7.63 -3.04
C TRP A 112 -3.67 7.33 -3.33
N ASP A 113 -3.03 8.19 -4.10
CA ASP A 113 -1.60 8.12 -4.37
C ASP A 113 -0.92 9.45 -4.02
N THR A 114 0.30 9.35 -3.52
CA THR A 114 1.15 10.48 -3.18
C THR A 114 2.53 10.27 -3.77
N CYS A 115 2.98 11.19 -4.63
CA CYS A 115 4.34 11.21 -5.14
C CYS A 115 5.29 11.69 -4.03
N LEU A 116 6.27 10.87 -3.66
CA LEU A 116 7.23 11.15 -2.59
C LEU A 116 8.42 11.90 -3.17
N GLN A 117 8.51 13.21 -2.90
CA GLN A 117 9.47 14.10 -3.55
C GLN A 117 10.78 14.30 -2.77
N THR A 118 10.86 13.84 -1.50
CA THR A 118 12.04 13.98 -0.66
C THR A 118 12.39 12.67 0.02
N GLU A 119 13.67 12.49 0.35
CA GLU A 119 14.13 11.32 1.12
C GLU A 119 13.41 11.20 2.46
N ASN A 120 13.24 12.30 3.16
CA ASN A 120 12.51 12.30 4.42
C ASN A 120 11.06 11.83 4.25
N ALA A 121 10.35 12.30 3.22
CA ALA A 121 9.00 11.83 2.91
C ALA A 121 8.96 10.33 2.57
N TYR A 122 10.00 9.82 1.91
CA TYR A 122 10.14 8.41 1.61
C TYR A 122 10.40 7.57 2.86
N TYR A 123 11.41 7.93 3.67
CA TYR A 123 11.78 7.14 4.86
C TYR A 123 10.66 7.11 5.90
N THR A 124 10.02 8.24 6.14
CA THR A 124 8.92 8.33 7.10
C THR A 124 7.74 7.45 6.66
N ARG A 125 7.37 7.46 5.37
CA ARG A 125 6.27 6.62 4.86
C ARG A 125 6.67 5.15 4.74
N LEU A 126 7.93 4.86 4.47
CA LEU A 126 8.44 3.49 4.50
C LEU A 126 8.30 2.90 5.91
N ASN A 127 8.73 3.65 6.93
CA ASN A 127 8.54 3.26 8.33
C ASN A 127 7.05 3.08 8.68
N TYR A 128 6.22 4.01 8.23
CA TYR A 128 4.77 3.93 8.43
C TYR A 128 4.16 2.64 7.86
N VAL A 129 4.51 2.25 6.64
CA VAL A 129 4.01 1.01 6.00
C VAL A 129 4.51 -0.22 6.76
N ILE A 130 5.77 -0.21 7.18
CA ILE A 130 6.40 -1.31 7.93
C ILE A 130 5.76 -1.49 9.31
N LEU A 131 5.53 -0.38 10.04
CA LEU A 131 4.99 -0.41 11.40
C LEU A 131 3.45 -0.36 11.47
N ASN A 132 2.78 -0.27 10.34
CA ASN A 132 1.33 -0.13 10.26
C ASN A 132 0.56 -1.18 11.07
N PRO A 133 0.89 -2.50 11.05
CA PRO A 133 0.20 -3.50 11.87
C PRO A 133 0.35 -3.27 13.37
N VAL A 134 1.49 -2.74 13.82
CA VAL A 134 1.73 -2.40 15.24
C VAL A 134 0.93 -1.16 15.60
N LYS A 135 0.95 -0.12 14.76
CA LYS A 135 0.17 1.10 14.94
C LYS A 135 -1.33 0.83 15.10
N HIS A 136 -1.87 -0.11 14.34
CA HIS A 136 -3.26 -0.55 14.44
C HIS A 136 -3.51 -1.59 15.56
N GLY A 137 -2.51 -1.92 16.37
CA GLY A 137 -2.65 -2.86 17.49
C GLY A 137 -2.95 -4.31 17.08
N LEU A 138 -2.66 -4.68 15.83
CA LEU A 138 -2.91 -6.04 15.32
C LEU A 138 -1.88 -7.04 15.82
N VAL A 139 -0.65 -6.59 16.03
CA VAL A 139 0.49 -7.33 16.56
C VAL A 139 1.33 -6.43 17.47
N GLN A 140 2.17 -7.01 18.32
CA GLN A 140 3.11 -6.25 19.15
C GLN A 140 4.43 -5.97 18.45
N SER A 141 4.84 -6.85 17.54
CA SER A 141 6.03 -6.71 16.73
C SER A 141 5.69 -6.83 15.24
N PRO A 142 6.28 -6.01 14.34
CA PRO A 142 5.97 -6.07 12.91
C PRO A 142 6.38 -7.39 12.25
N GLU A 143 7.33 -8.10 12.84
CA GLU A 143 7.76 -9.45 12.39
C GLU A 143 6.66 -10.51 12.51
N ASP A 144 5.68 -10.29 13.40
CA ASP A 144 4.56 -11.20 13.65
C ASP A 144 3.42 -11.03 12.63
N TYR A 145 3.52 -10.03 11.72
CA TYR A 145 2.49 -9.77 10.72
C TYR A 145 2.91 -10.25 9.32
N PRO A 146 2.40 -11.40 8.85
CA PRO A 146 2.88 -12.04 7.62
C PRO A 146 2.44 -11.35 6.32
N PHE A 147 1.43 -10.45 6.38
CA PHE A 147 0.89 -9.75 5.19
C PHE A 147 1.53 -8.38 4.99
N SER A 148 2.81 -8.25 5.34
CA SER A 148 3.61 -7.04 5.17
C SER A 148 4.98 -7.36 4.60
N SER A 149 5.66 -6.33 4.12
CA SER A 149 7.04 -6.42 3.62
C SER A 149 8.12 -6.33 4.70
N TYR A 150 7.77 -6.33 6.00
CA TYR A 150 8.76 -6.16 7.07
C TYR A 150 9.93 -7.13 6.96
N LYS A 151 9.65 -8.44 6.85
CA LYS A 151 10.71 -9.47 6.73
C LYS A 151 11.58 -9.23 5.50
N TYR A 152 10.95 -8.94 4.36
CA TYR A 152 11.68 -8.61 3.13
C TYR A 152 12.58 -7.38 3.33
N PHE A 153 12.09 -6.34 3.98
CA PHE A 153 12.88 -5.13 4.29
C PHE A 153 14.09 -5.46 5.15
N ILE A 154 13.92 -6.23 6.22
CA ILE A 154 15.03 -6.60 7.12
C ILE A 154 16.06 -7.50 6.42
N GLU A 155 15.63 -8.43 5.59
CA GLU A 155 16.51 -9.38 4.90
C GLU A 155 17.28 -8.76 3.72
N ASN A 156 16.73 -7.71 3.08
CA ASN A 156 17.25 -7.15 1.83
C ASN A 156 17.79 -5.72 1.95
N SER A 157 17.78 -5.13 3.13
CA SER A 157 18.29 -3.77 3.35
C SER A 157 19.54 -3.76 4.23
N GLU A 158 20.43 -2.79 4.01
CA GLU A 158 21.61 -2.59 4.84
C GLU A 158 21.22 -2.09 6.25
N SER A 159 21.97 -2.52 7.28
CA SER A 159 21.68 -2.20 8.68
C SER A 159 21.56 -0.70 8.98
N ASP A 160 22.38 0.15 8.34
CA ASP A 160 22.31 1.60 8.59
C ASP A 160 21.07 2.23 7.94
N PHE A 161 20.64 1.72 6.78
CA PHE A 161 19.38 2.12 6.15
C PHE A 161 18.19 1.68 7.00
N GLN A 162 18.20 0.46 7.54
CA GLN A 162 17.16 -0.02 8.46
C GLN A 162 17.02 0.89 9.68
N LYS A 163 18.14 1.23 10.34
CA LYS A 163 18.14 2.13 11.50
C LYS A 163 17.58 3.51 11.14
N MET A 164 18.00 4.06 10.01
CA MET A 164 17.54 5.36 9.54
C MET A 164 16.04 5.38 9.28
N VAL A 165 15.51 4.35 8.63
CA VAL A 165 14.06 4.23 8.37
C VAL A 165 13.28 4.02 9.66
N LEU A 166 13.68 3.06 10.49
CA LEU A 166 12.95 2.70 11.72
C LEU A 166 13.02 3.79 12.81
N SER A 167 13.93 4.75 12.70
CA SER A 167 14.01 5.91 13.61
C SER A 167 13.08 7.07 13.23
N GLN A 168 12.40 7.00 12.08
CA GLN A 168 11.50 8.07 11.65
C GLN A 168 10.23 8.12 12.51
N GLU A 169 9.84 9.33 12.94
CA GLU A 169 8.56 9.55 13.61
C GLU A 169 7.39 9.45 12.61
N ILE A 170 6.34 8.72 12.97
CA ILE A 170 5.20 8.43 12.09
C ILE A 170 3.86 8.97 12.63
N ASP A 171 3.81 9.49 13.85
CA ASP A 171 2.57 9.86 14.53
C ASP A 171 1.85 11.06 13.88
N ASP A 172 2.61 11.98 13.28
CA ASP A 172 2.07 13.20 12.66
C ASP A 172 1.73 13.04 11.15
N LEU A 173 1.87 11.82 10.61
CA LEU A 173 1.58 11.58 9.19
C LEU A 173 0.08 11.65 8.91
N GLN A 174 -0.32 12.64 8.10
CA GLN A 174 -1.66 12.71 7.53
C GLN A 174 -1.79 11.74 6.34
N ILE A 175 -2.03 10.48 6.65
CA ILE A 175 -2.35 9.45 5.66
C ILE A 175 -3.83 9.12 5.82
N PRO A 176 -4.60 8.92 4.73
CA PRO A 176 -5.99 8.49 4.83
C PRO A 176 -6.05 7.04 5.33
N ASP A 177 -5.99 6.87 6.63
CA ASP A 177 -5.79 5.60 7.35
C ASP A 177 -6.79 5.44 8.52
N GLU A 178 -7.71 6.37 8.68
CA GLU A 178 -8.80 6.27 9.66
C GLU A 178 -9.90 5.31 9.16
N PHE A 179 -9.61 4.00 9.31
CA PHE A 179 -10.49 2.92 8.84
C PHE A 179 -11.09 2.10 9.98
#